data_eb7d808f1ea773c3e4a99efc79bc7055
#
_entry.id   eb7d808f1ea773c3e4a99efc79bc7055
#
_cell.length_a   1.000
_cell.length_b   1.000
_cell.length_c   1.000
_cell.angle_alpha   90.00
_cell.angle_beta   90.00
_cell.angle_gamma   90.00
#
_symmetry.space_group_name_H-M   'P 1'
#
loop_
_entity.id
_entity.type
_entity.pdbx_description
1 polymer ?
#
loop_
_entity_poly.entity_id
_entity_poly.type
_entity_poly.pdbx_seq_one_letter_code
_entity_poly.pdbx_strand_id
1 'polypeptide(L)'
;MAQTWDTQAYEKNGAFVHGLAGGVVGWLAAQPGERILDIGCGDGQLTQRLTATGALVQGVDASPHMAAAARTRGIAVDEASAESLPYADGEFDAVFSNAALHWVRGQDAMMAEVHRVLRPGGRFVAEMGGHGNVAAIRVALIAVLARYGHGDLENEVNYYPTPEAYTTRLKKAGFRVEQMELIPRPTPLAEGGMAEWLRTFRRGVLDNLPGELREKVVAETTALLAQALRDEEGNWIADYVRLRFVARA
;
A
#
# COMPACT_ATOMS: atom_id res chain seq x y z
N MET A 1 -4.69 -14.75 -3.84
CA MET A 1 -3.49 -15.28 -3.17
C MET A 1 -2.82 -14.14 -2.41
N ALA A 2 -2.22 -14.39 -1.23
CA ALA A 2 -1.55 -13.34 -0.47
C ALA A 2 -0.22 -12.96 -1.13
N GLN A 3 0.12 -11.68 -1.16
CA GLN A 3 1.44 -11.19 -1.57
C GLN A 3 2.47 -11.62 -0.53
N THR A 4 3.57 -12.22 -0.99
CA THR A 4 4.72 -12.54 -0.13
C THR A 4 5.76 -11.44 -0.27
N TRP A 5 6.18 -10.84 0.85
CA TRP A 5 7.13 -9.74 0.86
C TRP A 5 8.55 -10.24 1.09
N ASP A 6 9.45 -9.88 0.19
CA ASP A 6 10.89 -9.98 0.37
C ASP A 6 11.38 -8.62 0.91
N THR A 7 11.78 -8.59 2.17
CA THR A 7 12.14 -7.33 2.85
C THR A 7 13.34 -6.63 2.21
N GLN A 8 14.34 -7.38 1.70
CA GLN A 8 15.51 -6.80 1.04
C GLN A 8 15.16 -6.22 -0.33
N ALA A 9 14.38 -6.95 -1.13
CA ALA A 9 13.89 -6.46 -2.42
C ALA A 9 12.96 -5.25 -2.23
N TYR A 10 12.11 -5.26 -1.19
CA TYR A 10 11.24 -4.14 -0.86
C TYR A 10 12.03 -2.92 -0.37
N GLU A 11 13.02 -3.09 0.49
CA GLU A 11 13.87 -1.99 0.96
C GLU A 11 14.59 -1.28 -0.19
N LYS A 12 15.11 -2.03 -1.16
CA LYS A 12 15.77 -1.50 -2.35
C LYS A 12 14.80 -0.81 -3.32
N ASN A 13 13.67 -1.48 -3.64
CA ASN A 13 12.77 -1.05 -4.72
C ASN A 13 11.57 -0.26 -4.23
N GLY A 14 11.26 -0.30 -2.93
CA GLY A 14 10.16 0.41 -2.27
C GLY A 14 10.58 1.67 -1.49
N ALA A 15 11.86 2.02 -1.45
CA ALA A 15 12.35 3.18 -0.70
C ALA A 15 11.65 4.50 -1.05
N PHE A 16 11.20 4.66 -2.30
CA PHE A 16 10.41 5.83 -2.74
C PHE A 16 9.07 5.95 -1.99
N VAL A 17 8.49 4.85 -1.51
CA VAL A 17 7.20 4.85 -0.78
C VAL A 17 7.32 5.70 0.48
N HIS A 18 8.41 5.58 1.22
CA HIS A 18 8.66 6.37 2.43
C HIS A 18 9.05 7.81 2.11
N GLY A 19 9.84 8.03 1.05
CA GLY A 19 10.23 9.36 0.59
C GLY A 19 9.05 10.22 0.14
N LEU A 20 8.06 9.62 -0.52
CA LEU A 20 6.88 10.29 -1.05
C LEU A 20 5.71 10.40 -0.06
N ALA A 21 5.82 9.83 1.15
CA ALA A 21 4.77 9.85 2.17
C ALA A 21 4.60 11.23 2.86
N GLY A 22 5.43 12.22 2.59
CA GLY A 22 5.39 13.53 3.25
C GLY A 22 4.01 14.18 3.24
N GLY A 23 3.26 14.06 2.15
CA GLY A 23 1.91 14.60 2.04
C GLY A 23 0.91 13.95 3.01
N VAL A 24 0.85 12.61 3.08
CA VAL A 24 -0.10 11.91 3.98
C VAL A 24 0.31 12.06 5.45
N VAL A 25 1.60 12.10 5.75
CA VAL A 25 2.10 12.41 7.11
C VAL A 25 1.70 13.82 7.53
N GLY A 26 1.77 14.80 6.62
CA GLY A 26 1.29 16.15 6.87
C GLY A 26 -0.22 16.20 7.17
N TRP A 27 -1.03 15.39 6.48
CA TRP A 27 -2.47 15.30 6.75
C TRP A 27 -2.79 14.62 8.08
N LEU A 28 -1.98 13.67 8.53
CA LEU A 28 -2.11 13.08 9.86
C LEU A 28 -1.92 14.13 10.94
N ALA A 29 -0.97 15.05 10.77
CA ALA A 29 -0.65 16.10 11.73
C ALA A 29 -0.50 15.58 13.17
N ALA A 30 0.29 14.51 13.32
CA ALA A 30 0.51 13.84 14.60
C ALA A 30 1.00 14.81 15.68
N GLN A 31 0.43 14.70 16.88
CA GLN A 31 0.79 15.54 18.03
C GLN A 31 1.53 14.73 19.11
N PRO A 32 2.40 15.36 19.89
CA PRO A 32 3.02 14.70 21.03
C PRO A 32 1.99 14.09 21.98
N GLY A 33 2.23 12.86 22.40
CA GLY A 33 1.36 12.12 23.33
C GLY A 33 0.12 11.47 22.70
N GLU A 34 -0.18 11.70 21.42
CA GLU A 34 -1.27 10.98 20.74
C GLU A 34 -0.95 9.50 20.58
N ARG A 35 -1.93 8.64 20.82
CA ARG A 35 -1.86 7.21 20.52
C ARG A 35 -2.28 6.98 19.08
N ILE A 36 -1.35 6.54 18.24
CA ILE A 36 -1.56 6.33 16.80
C ILE A 36 -1.33 4.87 16.45
N LEU A 37 -2.28 4.26 15.73
CA LEU A 37 -2.10 2.94 15.12
C LEU A 37 -1.66 3.11 13.66
N ASP A 38 -0.52 2.50 13.29
CA ASP A 38 0.00 2.47 11.91
C ASP A 38 -0.32 1.10 11.28
N ILE A 39 -1.34 1.06 10.41
CA ILE A 39 -1.81 -0.18 9.76
C ILE A 39 -1.00 -0.46 8.50
N GLY A 40 -0.43 -1.66 8.44
CA GLY A 40 0.51 -2.05 7.37
C GLY A 40 1.81 -1.27 7.49
N CYS A 41 2.36 -1.23 8.71
CA CYS A 41 3.55 -0.44 9.04
C CYS A 41 4.82 -0.90 8.30
N GLY A 42 4.78 -2.08 7.67
CA GLY A 42 5.89 -2.64 6.93
C GLY A 42 7.13 -2.84 7.80
N ASP A 43 8.28 -2.40 7.32
CA ASP A 43 9.56 -2.46 8.03
C ASP A 43 9.73 -1.37 9.11
N GLY A 44 8.73 -0.54 9.34
CA GLY A 44 8.68 0.47 10.39
C GLY A 44 9.40 1.80 10.09
N GLN A 45 9.95 2.00 8.89
CA GLN A 45 10.65 3.26 8.57
C GLN A 45 9.75 4.50 8.71
N LEU A 46 8.50 4.41 8.23
CA LEU A 46 7.57 5.52 8.34
C LEU A 46 7.05 5.67 9.76
N THR A 47 6.82 4.57 10.46
CA THR A 47 6.43 4.53 11.88
C THR A 47 7.45 5.27 12.75
N GLN A 48 8.76 5.09 12.52
CA GLN A 48 9.80 5.85 13.22
C GLN A 48 9.67 7.37 13.04
N ARG A 49 9.32 7.80 11.82
CA ARG A 49 9.10 9.24 11.54
C ARG A 49 7.89 9.78 12.30
N LEU A 50 6.83 8.98 12.45
CA LEU A 50 5.68 9.34 13.26
C LEU A 50 6.03 9.40 14.75
N THR A 51 6.78 8.43 15.27
CA THR A 51 7.27 8.42 16.65
C THR A 51 8.16 9.64 16.96
N ALA A 52 8.95 10.10 16.01
CA ALA A 52 9.79 11.28 16.16
C ALA A 52 9.01 12.60 16.39
N THR A 53 7.69 12.62 16.14
CA THR A 53 6.83 13.76 16.50
C THR A 53 6.47 13.82 17.99
N GLY A 54 6.84 12.80 18.75
CA GLY A 54 6.46 12.63 20.17
C GLY A 54 5.14 11.85 20.35
N ALA A 55 4.53 11.33 19.27
CA ALA A 55 3.37 10.45 19.35
C ALA A 55 3.74 9.05 19.84
N LEU A 56 2.81 8.38 20.49
CA LEU A 56 2.90 6.98 20.91
C LEU A 56 2.36 6.09 19.79
N VAL A 57 3.25 5.58 18.94
CA VAL A 57 2.85 4.86 17.74
C VAL A 57 2.97 3.35 17.93
N GLN A 58 1.87 2.65 17.71
CA GLN A 58 1.79 1.19 17.62
C GLN A 58 1.69 0.79 16.15
N GLY A 59 2.56 -0.10 15.68
CA GLY A 59 2.47 -0.69 14.35
C GLY A 59 1.65 -1.96 14.34
N VAL A 60 1.03 -2.28 13.22
CA VAL A 60 0.46 -3.59 12.91
C VAL A 60 0.74 -3.97 11.47
N ASP A 61 1.18 -5.20 11.23
CA ASP A 61 1.40 -5.73 9.88
C ASP A 61 1.03 -7.21 9.83
N ALA A 62 0.40 -7.64 8.75
CA ALA A 62 0.02 -9.05 8.57
C ALA A 62 1.18 -9.95 8.12
N SER A 63 2.31 -9.36 7.70
CA SER A 63 3.50 -10.08 7.28
C SER A 63 4.45 -10.30 8.45
N PRO A 64 4.71 -11.57 8.87
CA PRO A 64 5.69 -11.88 9.92
C PRO A 64 7.07 -11.29 9.64
N HIS A 65 7.49 -11.30 8.37
CA HIS A 65 8.79 -10.78 7.95
C HIS A 65 8.88 -9.26 8.10
N MET A 66 7.81 -8.53 7.73
CA MET A 66 7.74 -7.07 7.90
C MET A 66 7.69 -6.70 9.38
N ALA A 67 6.82 -7.35 10.16
CA ALA A 67 6.74 -7.14 11.61
C ALA A 67 8.09 -7.41 12.32
N ALA A 68 8.80 -8.48 11.94
CA ALA A 68 10.13 -8.75 12.45
C ALA A 68 11.13 -7.65 12.08
N ALA A 69 11.12 -7.16 10.84
CA ALA A 69 11.97 -6.05 10.42
C ALA A 69 11.69 -4.75 11.20
N ALA A 70 10.40 -4.43 11.43
CA ALA A 70 10.01 -3.28 12.23
C ALA A 70 10.50 -3.38 13.69
N ARG A 71 10.42 -4.57 14.30
CA ARG A 71 10.96 -4.80 15.66
C ARG A 71 12.45 -4.54 15.76
N THR A 72 13.24 -4.88 14.71
CA THR A 72 14.70 -4.58 14.71
C THR A 72 14.99 -3.07 14.70
N ARG A 73 14.03 -2.25 14.27
CA ARG A 73 14.11 -0.78 14.31
C ARG A 73 13.59 -0.19 15.64
N GLY A 74 13.24 -1.04 16.61
CA GLY A 74 12.70 -0.60 17.91
C GLY A 74 11.22 -0.19 17.87
N ILE A 75 10.48 -0.54 16.82
CA ILE A 75 9.04 -0.25 16.73
C ILE A 75 8.25 -1.31 17.50
N ALA A 76 7.30 -0.86 18.33
CA ALA A 76 6.28 -1.72 18.89
C ALA A 76 5.32 -2.14 17.77
N VAL A 77 5.27 -3.44 17.44
CA VAL A 77 4.47 -3.94 16.33
C VAL A 77 3.84 -5.30 16.65
N ASP A 78 2.55 -5.41 16.37
CA ASP A 78 1.81 -6.67 16.42
C ASP A 78 1.68 -7.28 15.02
N GLU A 79 1.71 -8.61 14.99
CA GLU A 79 1.42 -9.37 13.77
C GLU A 79 -0.07 -9.70 13.74
N ALA A 80 -0.84 -8.95 12.95
CA ALA A 80 -2.27 -9.15 12.83
C ALA A 80 -2.82 -8.62 11.49
N SER A 81 -4.00 -9.14 11.10
CA SER A 81 -4.75 -8.62 9.97
C SER A 81 -5.44 -7.31 10.32
N ALA A 82 -5.47 -6.36 9.40
CA ALA A 82 -6.29 -5.15 9.52
C ALA A 82 -7.79 -5.45 9.61
N GLU A 83 -8.22 -6.65 9.22
CA GLU A 83 -9.60 -7.13 9.29
C GLU A 83 -9.99 -7.67 10.68
N SER A 84 -9.02 -7.80 11.61
CA SER A 84 -9.20 -8.28 12.98
C SER A 84 -8.06 -7.75 13.85
N LEU A 85 -8.25 -6.56 14.41
CA LEU A 85 -7.23 -5.83 15.18
C LEU A 85 -7.23 -6.26 16.65
N PRO A 86 -6.08 -6.58 17.26
CA PRO A 86 -5.98 -7.06 18.64
C PRO A 86 -6.00 -5.93 19.68
N TYR A 87 -6.82 -4.89 19.46
CA TYR A 87 -6.88 -3.70 20.31
C TYR A 87 -8.30 -3.47 20.84
N ALA A 88 -8.40 -2.74 21.95
CA ALA A 88 -9.67 -2.39 22.57
C ALA A 88 -10.43 -1.32 21.74
N ASP A 89 -11.75 -1.21 22.00
CA ASP A 89 -12.58 -0.18 21.44
C ASP A 89 -12.11 1.21 21.93
N GLY A 90 -12.02 2.17 21.02
CA GLY A 90 -11.64 3.55 21.36
C GLY A 90 -10.20 3.74 21.86
N GLU A 91 -9.30 2.82 21.57
CA GLU A 91 -7.94 2.84 22.09
C GLU A 91 -7.04 3.93 21.48
N PHE A 92 -7.32 4.36 20.24
CA PHE A 92 -6.44 5.25 19.49
C PHE A 92 -7.07 6.61 19.19
N ASP A 93 -6.24 7.66 19.23
CA ASP A 93 -6.57 9.01 18.79
C ASP A 93 -6.63 9.13 17.27
N ALA A 94 -5.75 8.37 16.60
CA ALA A 94 -5.69 8.32 15.15
C ALA A 94 -5.30 6.93 14.66
N VAL A 95 -5.79 6.59 13.47
CA VAL A 95 -5.29 5.48 12.67
C VAL A 95 -4.63 6.05 11.42
N PHE A 96 -3.46 5.55 11.10
CA PHE A 96 -2.67 5.91 9.93
C PHE A 96 -2.43 4.68 9.06
N SER A 97 -2.35 4.87 7.75
CA SER A 97 -1.87 3.83 6.83
C SER A 97 -1.28 4.44 5.58
N ASN A 98 -0.14 3.94 5.13
CA ASN A 98 0.46 4.36 3.87
C ASN A 98 0.80 3.16 3.00
N ALA A 99 0.27 3.13 1.78
CA ALA A 99 0.53 2.15 0.73
C ALA A 99 0.22 0.68 1.11
N ALA A 100 -0.68 0.45 2.09
CA ALA A 100 -1.04 -0.89 2.58
C ALA A 100 -2.49 -1.29 2.28
N LEU A 101 -3.47 -0.40 2.43
CA LEU A 101 -4.89 -0.76 2.41
C LEU A 101 -5.39 -1.39 1.11
N HIS A 102 -4.76 -1.13 -0.01
CA HIS A 102 -5.12 -1.75 -1.28
C HIS A 102 -4.74 -3.24 -1.39
N TRP A 103 -4.00 -3.77 -0.43
CA TRP A 103 -3.72 -5.20 -0.29
C TRP A 103 -4.75 -5.94 0.58
N VAL A 104 -5.54 -5.21 1.37
CA VAL A 104 -6.58 -5.78 2.24
C VAL A 104 -7.78 -6.19 1.38
N ARG A 105 -8.23 -7.44 1.51
CA ARG A 105 -9.37 -7.95 0.75
C ARG A 105 -10.70 -7.62 1.39
N GLY A 106 -10.80 -7.79 2.69
CA GLY A 106 -12.00 -7.52 3.48
C GLY A 106 -12.13 -6.04 3.85
N GLN A 107 -12.29 -5.15 2.86
CA GLN A 107 -12.34 -3.70 3.07
C GLN A 107 -13.42 -3.27 4.09
N ASP A 108 -14.60 -3.90 4.10
CA ASP A 108 -15.68 -3.56 5.02
C ASP A 108 -15.32 -4.00 6.46
N ALA A 109 -14.72 -5.18 6.63
CA ALA A 109 -14.24 -5.66 7.92
C ALA A 109 -13.13 -4.77 8.47
N MET A 110 -12.15 -4.43 7.64
CA MET A 110 -11.06 -3.52 8.00
C MET A 110 -11.60 -2.15 8.45
N MET A 111 -12.53 -1.56 7.71
CA MET A 111 -13.12 -0.27 8.09
C MET A 111 -13.90 -0.33 9.39
N ALA A 112 -14.63 -1.43 9.65
CA ALA A 112 -15.34 -1.65 10.92
C ALA A 112 -14.35 -1.73 12.08
N GLU A 113 -13.24 -2.46 11.92
CA GLU A 113 -12.18 -2.56 12.94
C GLU A 113 -11.50 -1.21 13.19
N VAL A 114 -11.16 -0.46 12.12
CA VAL A 114 -10.59 0.88 12.26
C VAL A 114 -11.54 1.82 13.00
N HIS A 115 -12.84 1.78 12.69
CA HIS A 115 -13.83 2.59 13.39
C HIS A 115 -13.95 2.18 14.86
N ARG A 116 -13.93 0.89 15.16
CA ARG A 116 -14.02 0.35 16.52
C ARG A 116 -12.85 0.78 17.40
N VAL A 117 -11.63 0.69 16.89
CA VAL A 117 -10.42 1.01 17.69
C VAL A 117 -10.17 2.50 17.83
N LEU A 118 -10.80 3.36 17.01
CA LEU A 118 -10.74 4.80 17.14
C LEU A 118 -11.68 5.29 18.26
N ARG A 119 -11.18 6.22 19.09
CA ARG A 119 -12.06 6.95 20.01
C ARG A 119 -13.07 7.81 19.24
N PRO A 120 -14.22 8.16 19.84
CA PRO A 120 -15.15 9.10 19.23
C PRO A 120 -14.45 10.41 18.82
N GLY A 121 -14.61 10.81 17.55
CA GLY A 121 -13.93 11.96 16.97
C GLY A 121 -12.47 11.72 16.56
N GLY A 122 -11.95 10.52 16.77
CA GLY A 122 -10.63 10.09 16.27
C GLY A 122 -10.54 10.15 14.74
N ARG A 123 -9.34 10.27 14.19
CA ARG A 123 -9.14 10.41 12.74
C ARG A 123 -8.52 9.19 12.09
N PHE A 124 -9.01 8.82 10.93
CA PHE A 124 -8.40 7.85 10.03
C PHE A 124 -7.80 8.59 8.85
N VAL A 125 -6.48 8.52 8.72
CA VAL A 125 -5.73 9.19 7.65
C VAL A 125 -4.93 8.14 6.88
N ALA A 126 -5.17 8.05 5.58
CA ALA A 126 -4.43 7.08 4.79
C ALA A 126 -4.16 7.52 3.35
N GLU A 127 -3.15 6.89 2.77
CA GLU A 127 -2.86 6.93 1.35
C GLU A 127 -2.68 5.51 0.81
N MET A 128 -3.39 5.21 -0.27
CA MET A 128 -3.35 3.90 -0.93
C MET A 128 -3.35 4.04 -2.46
N GLY A 129 -3.21 2.95 -3.19
CA GLY A 129 -3.49 2.96 -4.63
C GLY A 129 -4.96 3.30 -4.88
N GLY A 130 -5.23 4.28 -5.74
CA GLY A 130 -6.57 4.65 -6.17
C GLY A 130 -6.90 4.17 -7.58
N HIS A 131 -8.06 4.55 -8.09
CA HIS A 131 -8.48 4.22 -9.45
C HIS A 131 -7.43 4.68 -10.47
N GLY A 132 -7.09 3.81 -11.41
CA GLY A 132 -6.03 4.06 -12.40
C GLY A 132 -4.60 3.79 -11.90
N ASN A 133 -4.39 3.40 -10.63
CA ASN A 133 -3.06 3.11 -10.11
C ASN A 133 -2.38 1.97 -10.87
N VAL A 134 -1.19 2.24 -11.41
CA VAL A 134 -0.37 1.34 -12.23
C VAL A 134 -1.18 0.66 -13.36
N ALA A 135 -2.07 1.43 -13.98
CA ALA A 135 -3.03 0.90 -14.95
C ALA A 135 -2.33 0.38 -16.22
N ALA A 136 -1.36 1.10 -16.75
CA ALA A 136 -0.60 0.65 -17.91
C ALA A 136 0.15 -0.67 -17.59
N ILE A 137 0.79 -0.74 -16.43
CA ILE A 137 1.52 -1.92 -15.99
C ILE A 137 0.59 -3.13 -15.88
N ARG A 138 -0.59 -2.96 -15.26
CA ARG A 138 -1.56 -4.04 -15.08
C ARG A 138 -2.13 -4.52 -16.41
N VAL A 139 -2.53 -3.60 -17.29
CA VAL A 139 -3.07 -3.95 -18.60
C VAL A 139 -2.03 -4.71 -19.44
N ALA A 140 -0.78 -4.25 -19.46
CA ALA A 140 0.29 -4.94 -20.18
C ALA A 140 0.55 -6.34 -19.61
N LEU A 141 0.63 -6.46 -18.27
CA LEU A 141 0.84 -7.75 -17.62
C LEU A 141 -0.31 -8.73 -17.89
N ILE A 142 -1.58 -8.28 -17.77
CA ILE A 142 -2.76 -9.09 -18.09
C ILE A 142 -2.72 -9.56 -19.56
N ALA A 143 -2.41 -8.66 -20.50
CA ALA A 143 -2.34 -8.99 -21.92
C ALA A 143 -1.27 -10.05 -22.22
N VAL A 144 -0.10 -9.94 -21.59
CA VAL A 144 0.98 -10.93 -21.75
C VAL A 144 0.60 -12.25 -21.08
N LEU A 145 0.08 -12.23 -19.85
CA LEU A 145 -0.37 -13.43 -19.13
C LEU A 145 -1.47 -14.18 -19.91
N ALA A 146 -2.43 -13.46 -20.51
CA ALA A 146 -3.52 -14.04 -21.29
C ALA A 146 -3.02 -14.83 -22.51
N ARG A 147 -1.92 -14.39 -23.15
CA ARG A 147 -1.28 -15.13 -24.27
C ARG A 147 -0.77 -16.51 -23.85
N TYR A 148 -0.52 -16.70 -22.57
CA TYR A 148 -0.06 -17.96 -21.97
C TYR A 148 -1.14 -18.70 -21.17
N GLY A 149 -2.41 -18.25 -21.25
CA GLY A 149 -3.53 -18.89 -20.55
C GLY A 149 -3.64 -18.54 -19.06
N HIS A 150 -2.96 -17.47 -18.61
CA HIS A 150 -2.89 -17.07 -17.20
C HIS A 150 -3.48 -15.67 -16.94
N GLY A 151 -4.31 -15.13 -17.81
CA GLY A 151 -4.84 -13.75 -17.73
C GLY A 151 -5.59 -13.42 -16.44
N ASP A 152 -6.14 -14.40 -15.74
CA ASP A 152 -6.93 -14.20 -14.52
C ASP A 152 -6.06 -13.97 -13.25
N LEU A 153 -4.76 -14.23 -13.31
CA LEU A 153 -3.88 -14.15 -12.13
C LEU A 153 -3.77 -12.73 -11.54
N GLU A 154 -3.95 -11.68 -12.33
CA GLU A 154 -3.86 -10.27 -11.89
C GLU A 154 -5.22 -9.70 -11.43
N ASN A 155 -6.35 -10.37 -11.68
CA ASN A 155 -7.68 -9.78 -11.52
C ASN A 155 -8.05 -9.38 -10.10
N GLU A 156 -7.50 -10.03 -9.07
CA GLU A 156 -7.89 -9.82 -7.67
C GLU A 156 -6.70 -9.48 -6.75
N VAL A 157 -5.60 -9.00 -7.29
CA VAL A 157 -4.40 -8.76 -6.47
C VAL A 157 -4.55 -7.54 -5.58
N ASN A 158 -5.14 -6.46 -6.12
CA ASN A 158 -5.28 -5.18 -5.42
C ASN A 158 -6.67 -4.56 -5.60
N TYR A 159 -7.07 -3.77 -4.61
CA TYR A 159 -8.27 -2.94 -4.64
C TYR A 159 -7.89 -1.47 -4.86
N TYR A 160 -8.28 -0.92 -6.03
CA TYR A 160 -8.01 0.47 -6.42
C TYR A 160 -9.34 1.22 -6.67
N PRO A 161 -9.97 1.78 -5.63
CA PRO A 161 -11.28 2.43 -5.72
C PRO A 161 -11.20 3.84 -6.33
N THR A 162 -12.34 4.31 -6.84
CA THR A 162 -12.55 5.74 -7.09
C THR A 162 -12.81 6.48 -5.76
N PRO A 163 -12.60 7.81 -5.71
CA PRO A 163 -12.93 8.63 -4.54
C PRO A 163 -14.39 8.44 -4.07
N GLU A 164 -15.33 8.39 -5.00
CA GLU A 164 -16.77 8.29 -4.72
C GLU A 164 -17.11 6.92 -4.10
N ALA A 165 -16.58 5.83 -4.67
CA ALA A 165 -16.80 4.48 -4.16
C ALA A 165 -16.20 4.31 -2.76
N TYR A 166 -15.00 4.86 -2.52
CA TYR A 166 -14.36 4.75 -1.21
C TYR A 166 -15.03 5.65 -0.16
N THR A 167 -15.46 6.85 -0.55
CA THR A 167 -16.27 7.75 0.29
C THR A 167 -17.56 7.07 0.75
N THR A 168 -18.25 6.41 -0.19
CA THR A 168 -19.49 5.68 0.13
C THR A 168 -19.23 4.56 1.13
N ARG A 169 -18.14 3.81 0.97
CA ARG A 169 -17.75 2.73 1.86
C ARG A 169 -17.37 3.24 3.26
N LEU A 170 -16.58 4.32 3.35
CA LEU A 170 -16.24 4.97 4.62
C LEU A 170 -17.50 5.44 5.37
N LYS A 171 -18.44 6.12 4.68
CA LYS A 171 -19.71 6.56 5.26
C LYS A 171 -20.56 5.39 5.78
N LYS A 172 -20.61 4.27 5.02
CA LYS A 172 -21.32 3.07 5.47
C LYS A 172 -20.72 2.47 6.75
N ALA A 173 -19.41 2.61 6.95
CA ALA A 173 -18.71 2.17 8.15
C ALA A 173 -18.81 3.16 9.33
N GLY A 174 -19.54 4.28 9.20
CA GLY A 174 -19.75 5.27 10.26
C GLY A 174 -18.86 6.50 10.18
N PHE A 175 -17.92 6.57 9.23
CA PHE A 175 -17.01 7.70 9.12
C PHE A 175 -17.63 8.92 8.45
N ARG A 176 -17.24 10.12 8.92
CA ARG A 176 -17.44 11.39 8.22
C ARG A 176 -16.17 11.73 7.44
N VAL A 177 -16.23 11.70 6.11
CA VAL A 177 -15.08 12.05 5.25
C VAL A 177 -14.89 13.57 5.25
N GLU A 178 -13.70 14.03 5.63
CA GLU A 178 -13.32 15.44 5.66
C GLU A 178 -12.56 15.86 4.40
N GLN A 179 -11.68 14.99 3.91
CA GLN A 179 -10.86 15.24 2.73
C GLN A 179 -10.66 13.94 1.95
N MET A 180 -10.69 14.03 0.61
CA MET A 180 -10.46 12.90 -0.29
C MET A 180 -9.86 13.41 -1.58
N GLU A 181 -8.71 12.89 -1.98
CA GLU A 181 -8.02 13.29 -3.20
C GLU A 181 -7.52 12.09 -3.99
N LEU A 182 -7.66 12.14 -5.30
CA LEU A 182 -7.03 11.22 -6.24
C LEU A 182 -5.84 11.93 -6.89
N ILE A 183 -4.62 11.45 -6.64
CA ILE A 183 -3.37 12.16 -6.93
C ILE A 183 -2.55 11.34 -7.94
N PRO A 184 -2.46 11.75 -9.21
CA PRO A 184 -1.47 11.19 -10.13
C PRO A 184 -0.06 11.38 -9.55
N ARG A 185 0.71 10.30 -9.53
CA ARG A 185 2.07 10.31 -8.97
C ARG A 185 3.03 9.50 -9.84
N PRO A 186 3.35 9.96 -11.05
CA PRO A 186 4.41 9.36 -11.84
C PRO A 186 5.68 9.23 -10.99
N THR A 187 6.22 8.03 -10.89
CA THR A 187 7.32 7.74 -9.97
C THR A 187 8.49 7.12 -10.74
N PRO A 188 9.66 7.77 -10.76
CA PRO A 188 10.87 7.19 -11.31
C PRO A 188 11.22 5.89 -10.59
N LEU A 189 11.57 4.86 -11.35
CA LEU A 189 11.99 3.57 -10.81
C LEU A 189 13.50 3.56 -10.54
N ALA A 190 13.90 2.78 -9.54
CA ALA A 190 15.30 2.55 -9.21
C ALA A 190 16.02 1.76 -10.31
N GLU A 191 17.33 1.59 -10.17
CA GLU A 191 18.16 0.73 -11.00
C GLU A 191 17.55 -0.69 -11.11
N GLY A 192 17.45 -1.23 -12.33
CA GLY A 192 16.70 -2.46 -12.62
C GLY A 192 15.34 -2.19 -13.27
N GLY A 193 14.80 -0.99 -13.16
CA GLY A 193 13.64 -0.48 -13.89
C GLY A 193 12.39 -1.31 -13.75
N MET A 194 11.62 -1.43 -14.84
CA MET A 194 10.31 -2.08 -14.86
C MET A 194 10.39 -3.59 -14.58
N ALA A 195 11.42 -4.27 -15.05
CA ALA A 195 11.58 -5.70 -14.82
C ALA A 195 11.72 -6.03 -13.32
N GLU A 196 12.53 -5.26 -12.61
CA GLU A 196 12.72 -5.44 -11.16
C GLU A 196 11.48 -5.01 -10.38
N TRP A 197 10.79 -3.96 -10.83
CA TRP A 197 9.49 -3.56 -10.27
C TRP A 197 8.47 -4.71 -10.35
N LEU A 198 8.35 -5.36 -11.52
CA LEU A 198 7.46 -6.52 -11.71
C LEU A 198 7.81 -7.67 -10.77
N ARG A 199 9.10 -8.04 -10.65
CA ARG A 199 9.54 -9.10 -9.75
C ARG A 199 9.24 -8.79 -8.28
N THR A 200 9.30 -7.53 -7.89
CA THR A 200 9.06 -7.09 -6.50
C THR A 200 7.57 -7.01 -6.19
N PHE A 201 6.81 -6.24 -6.98
CA PHE A 201 5.43 -5.88 -6.66
C PHE A 201 4.37 -6.79 -7.30
N ARG A 202 4.77 -7.69 -8.20
CA ARG A 202 3.91 -8.72 -8.81
C ARG A 202 4.40 -10.14 -8.52
N ARG A 203 5.21 -10.28 -7.49
CA ARG A 203 5.74 -11.59 -7.06
C ARG A 203 4.61 -12.59 -6.82
N GLY A 204 3.54 -12.21 -6.12
CA GLY A 204 2.38 -13.07 -5.86
C GLY A 204 1.66 -13.57 -7.12
N VAL A 205 1.79 -12.87 -8.25
CA VAL A 205 1.33 -13.32 -9.57
C VAL A 205 2.36 -14.21 -10.24
N LEU A 206 3.61 -13.74 -10.30
CA LEU A 206 4.69 -14.37 -11.03
C LEU A 206 5.11 -15.72 -10.43
N ASP A 207 5.03 -15.89 -9.13
CA ASP A 207 5.38 -17.15 -8.44
C ASP A 207 4.41 -18.30 -8.77
N ASN A 208 3.26 -18.03 -9.38
CA ASN A 208 2.33 -19.04 -9.88
C ASN A 208 2.68 -19.55 -11.28
N LEU A 209 3.71 -19.01 -11.91
CA LEU A 209 4.16 -19.40 -13.24
C LEU A 209 5.37 -20.35 -13.15
N PRO A 210 5.52 -21.31 -14.09
CA PRO A 210 6.76 -22.03 -14.27
C PRO A 210 7.94 -21.06 -14.46
N GLY A 211 9.14 -21.41 -13.95
CA GLY A 211 10.28 -20.48 -13.88
C GLY A 211 10.67 -19.85 -15.22
N GLU A 212 10.73 -20.65 -16.30
CA GLU A 212 11.04 -20.14 -17.64
C GLU A 212 9.94 -19.20 -18.18
N LEU A 213 8.67 -19.51 -17.91
CA LEU A 213 7.55 -18.67 -18.30
C LEU A 213 7.54 -17.34 -17.53
N ARG A 214 7.90 -17.38 -16.25
CA ARG A 214 8.01 -16.17 -15.40
C ARG A 214 8.93 -15.13 -16.03
N GLU A 215 10.15 -15.50 -16.38
CA GLU A 215 11.12 -14.56 -16.96
C GLU A 215 10.69 -14.08 -18.35
N LYS A 216 10.03 -14.92 -19.11
CA LYS A 216 9.47 -14.55 -20.42
C LYS A 216 8.33 -13.53 -20.27
N VAL A 217 7.43 -13.73 -19.30
CA VAL A 217 6.34 -12.78 -19.00
C VAL A 217 6.91 -11.44 -18.53
N VAL A 218 7.92 -11.44 -17.66
CA VAL A 218 8.60 -10.21 -17.22
C VAL A 218 9.22 -9.47 -18.40
N ALA A 219 9.96 -10.17 -19.27
CA ALA A 219 10.62 -9.56 -20.42
C ALA A 219 9.62 -8.96 -21.43
N GLU A 220 8.58 -9.73 -21.81
CA GLU A 220 7.56 -9.27 -22.76
C GLU A 220 6.73 -8.11 -22.21
N THR A 221 6.35 -8.16 -20.91
CA THR A 221 5.63 -7.05 -20.25
C THR A 221 6.50 -5.80 -20.23
N THR A 222 7.78 -5.93 -19.87
CA THR A 222 8.72 -4.80 -19.86
C THR A 222 8.87 -4.18 -21.26
N ALA A 223 9.03 -5.01 -22.28
CA ALA A 223 9.16 -4.54 -23.67
C ALA A 223 7.90 -3.79 -24.14
N LEU A 224 6.71 -4.29 -23.78
CA LEU A 224 5.43 -3.67 -24.14
C LEU A 224 5.27 -2.29 -23.45
N LEU A 225 5.72 -2.16 -22.22
CA LEU A 225 5.61 -0.94 -21.43
C LEU A 225 6.61 0.16 -21.81
N ALA A 226 7.66 -0.19 -22.55
CA ALA A 226 8.73 0.76 -22.89
C ALA A 226 8.23 2.01 -23.66
N GLN A 227 7.21 1.84 -24.51
CA GLN A 227 6.65 2.96 -25.27
C GLN A 227 5.83 3.95 -24.42
N ALA A 228 5.30 3.50 -23.29
CA ALA A 228 4.40 4.30 -22.44
C ALA A 228 5.07 4.82 -21.16
N LEU A 229 6.04 4.07 -20.61
CA LEU A 229 6.57 4.30 -19.27
C LEU A 229 8.10 4.44 -19.24
N ARG A 230 8.76 4.59 -20.40
CA ARG A 230 10.19 4.86 -20.50
C ARG A 230 10.41 6.17 -21.24
N ASP A 231 11.19 7.07 -20.63
CA ASP A 231 11.51 8.35 -21.25
C ASP A 231 12.63 8.25 -22.32
N GLU A 232 12.95 9.37 -22.98
CA GLU A 232 13.96 9.45 -24.04
C GLU A 232 15.39 9.16 -23.53
N GLU A 233 15.65 9.44 -22.24
CA GLU A 233 16.92 9.14 -21.58
C GLU A 233 17.01 7.68 -21.12
N GLY A 234 15.93 6.91 -21.25
CA GLY A 234 15.87 5.49 -20.88
C GLY A 234 15.43 5.23 -19.46
N ASN A 235 15.01 6.24 -18.70
CA ASN A 235 14.52 6.08 -17.35
C ASN A 235 13.09 5.53 -17.35
N TRP A 236 12.78 4.69 -16.37
CA TRP A 236 11.45 4.13 -16.18
C TRP A 236 10.64 4.96 -15.20
N ILE A 237 9.39 5.24 -15.53
CA ILE A 237 8.44 6.00 -14.69
C ILE A 237 7.17 5.16 -14.52
N ALA A 238 6.90 4.68 -13.31
CA ALA A 238 5.67 3.95 -13.03
C ALA A 238 4.47 4.90 -12.90
N ASP A 239 3.32 4.51 -13.46
CA ASP A 239 2.08 5.27 -13.54
C ASP A 239 1.24 5.16 -12.25
N TYR A 240 1.83 5.51 -11.09
CA TYR A 240 1.10 5.49 -9.82
C TYR A 240 0.00 6.55 -9.76
N VAL A 241 -1.14 6.14 -9.18
CA VAL A 241 -2.23 7.05 -8.78
C VAL A 241 -2.57 6.73 -7.33
N ARG A 242 -2.56 7.74 -6.46
CA ARG A 242 -2.82 7.58 -5.04
C ARG A 242 -4.18 8.15 -4.65
N LEU A 243 -4.92 7.42 -3.86
CA LEU A 243 -6.08 7.89 -3.13
C LEU A 243 -5.64 8.23 -1.72
N ARG A 244 -5.81 9.49 -1.32
CA ARG A 244 -5.49 9.99 0.00
C ARG A 244 -6.75 10.54 0.65
N PHE A 245 -6.93 10.30 1.96
CA PHE A 245 -8.11 10.78 2.65
C PHE A 245 -7.89 11.06 4.13
N VAL A 246 -8.78 11.88 4.69
CA VAL A 246 -9.02 12.07 6.12
C VAL A 246 -10.49 11.79 6.40
N ALA A 247 -10.74 10.93 7.37
CA ALA A 247 -12.09 10.62 7.86
C ALA A 247 -12.13 10.62 9.39
N ARG A 248 -13.30 10.91 9.98
CA ARG A 248 -13.54 10.94 11.44
C ARG A 248 -14.53 9.87 11.85
N ALA A 249 -14.23 9.20 12.96
CA ALA A 249 -15.12 8.27 13.65
C ALA A 249 -16.17 8.99 14.49
#